data_8ab3de59452da06e45ad00832f1f00ca
#
_entry.id   8ab3de59452da06e45ad00832f1f00ca
#
_cell.length_a   1.000
_cell.length_b   1.000
_cell.length_c   1.000
_cell.angle_alpha   90.00
_cell.angle_beta   90.00
_cell.angle_gamma   90.00
#
_symmetry.space_group_name_H-M   'P 1'
#
loop_
_entity.id
_entity.type
_entity.pdbx_description
1 polymer ?
#
loop_
_entity_poly.entity_id
_entity_poly.type
_entity_poly.pdbx_seq_one_letter_code
_entity_poly.pdbx_strand_id
1 'polypeptide(L)'
;MPRRKTYNYLLLLFIVFSGLAGTPTSDVLSKKERKFAAEHMKSTKTELQDAVKGLSAAQLTYKISADKWSVQECVYHIAITEKTLWTMLEASMKAGPTPEKKKDLKFTDEQVIKRLEDRTNKVKTSPPLEPQNTPYKSIDEAMNDFKAGRTAHIKYIKATSEDFRNHFVQMPFGMLDCYQLCLMISSHTDRHVQQLNEVKADFGFPK
;
A
#
# COMPACT_ATOMS: atom_id res chain seq x y z
N MET A 1 49.18 55.32 -54.78
CA MET A 1 48.98 54.93 -53.36
C MET A 1 47.60 54.29 -53.23
N PRO A 2 47.47 52.94 -52.99
CA PRO A 2 46.16 52.37 -52.88
C PRO A 2 45.68 52.37 -51.37
N ARG A 3 44.43 52.80 -51.21
CA ARG A 3 43.71 52.86 -49.92
C ARG A 3 43.36 51.41 -49.48
N ARG A 4 43.83 50.99 -48.32
CA ARG A 4 43.42 49.74 -47.65
C ARG A 4 42.00 49.94 -47.05
N LYS A 5 41.06 49.08 -47.45
CA LYS A 5 39.74 48.94 -46.82
C LYS A 5 39.87 47.96 -45.67
N THR A 6 39.65 48.45 -44.44
CA THR A 6 39.51 47.60 -43.23
C THR A 6 38.07 47.08 -43.12
N TYR A 7 37.92 45.78 -43.18
CA TYR A 7 36.64 45.11 -42.88
C TYR A 7 36.58 44.77 -41.40
N ASN A 8 35.63 45.39 -40.70
CA ASN A 8 35.29 45.03 -39.33
C ASN A 8 34.40 43.78 -39.38
N TYR A 9 34.91 42.68 -38.96
CA TYR A 9 34.10 41.47 -38.71
C TYR A 9 33.47 41.60 -37.32
N LEU A 10 32.15 41.78 -37.29
CA LEU A 10 31.33 41.71 -36.10
C LEU A 10 31.12 40.23 -35.77
N LEU A 11 31.84 39.72 -34.75
CA LEU A 11 31.69 38.34 -34.27
C LEU A 11 30.40 38.29 -33.44
N LEU A 12 29.30 37.78 -34.02
CA LEU A 12 28.08 37.49 -33.30
C LEU A 12 28.30 36.20 -32.48
N LEU A 13 28.49 36.38 -31.16
CA LEU A 13 28.53 35.27 -30.20
C LEU A 13 27.11 34.77 -29.98
N PHE A 14 26.74 33.64 -30.60
CA PHE A 14 25.53 32.89 -30.26
C PHE A 14 25.75 32.17 -28.93
N ILE A 15 25.23 32.74 -27.83
CA ILE A 15 25.11 32.03 -26.57
C ILE A 15 23.95 31.06 -26.70
N VAL A 16 24.27 29.78 -26.96
CA VAL A 16 23.29 28.69 -26.86
C VAL A 16 23.02 28.47 -25.39
N PHE A 17 21.91 29.00 -24.89
CA PHE A 17 21.34 28.59 -23.62
C PHE A 17 20.84 27.15 -23.77
N SER A 18 21.70 26.20 -23.42
CA SER A 18 21.27 24.82 -23.16
C SER A 18 20.43 24.85 -21.89
N GLY A 19 19.13 25.13 -22.05
CA GLY A 19 18.19 24.87 -20.97
C GLY A 19 18.32 23.41 -20.58
N LEU A 20 18.77 23.13 -19.35
CA LEU A 20 18.51 21.83 -18.72
C LEU A 20 17.00 21.70 -18.59
N ALA A 21 16.36 21.17 -19.65
CA ALA A 21 15.03 20.63 -19.52
C ALA A 21 15.20 19.46 -18.53
N GLY A 22 14.80 19.69 -17.29
CA GLY A 22 14.68 18.62 -16.31
C GLY A 22 13.87 17.52 -17.00
N THR A 23 14.42 16.31 -17.09
CA THR A 23 13.67 15.15 -17.57
C THR A 23 12.39 15.10 -16.75
N PRO A 24 11.20 15.06 -17.36
CA PRO A 24 9.98 14.90 -16.60
C PRO A 24 10.15 13.64 -15.75
N THR A 25 10.08 13.78 -14.44
CA THR A 25 10.06 12.64 -13.54
C THR A 25 8.87 11.81 -13.97
N SER A 26 9.14 10.62 -14.50
CA SER A 26 8.07 9.69 -14.90
C SER A 26 7.24 9.40 -13.66
N ASP A 27 5.96 9.81 -13.66
CA ASP A 27 5.01 9.55 -12.57
C ASP A 27 4.63 8.05 -12.49
N VAL A 28 5.16 7.25 -13.43
CA VAL A 28 5.09 5.79 -13.42
C VAL A 28 6.03 5.23 -12.36
N LEU A 29 5.55 4.27 -11.59
CA LEU A 29 6.36 3.59 -10.57
C LEU A 29 7.69 3.08 -11.13
N SER A 30 8.78 3.41 -10.48
CA SER A 30 10.10 2.88 -10.79
C SER A 30 10.13 1.34 -10.60
N LYS A 31 11.09 0.68 -11.23
CA LYS A 31 11.32 -0.77 -11.01
C LYS A 31 11.55 -1.09 -9.53
N LYS A 32 12.21 -0.17 -8.79
CA LYS A 32 12.48 -0.32 -7.35
C LYS A 32 11.19 -0.29 -6.55
N GLU A 33 10.31 0.67 -6.81
CA GLU A 33 9.02 0.79 -6.12
C GLU A 33 8.12 -0.42 -6.39
N ARG A 34 7.97 -0.83 -7.67
CA ARG A 34 7.20 -2.03 -8.01
C ARG A 34 7.74 -3.30 -7.34
N LYS A 35 9.07 -3.46 -7.33
CA LYS A 35 9.71 -4.59 -6.66
C LYS A 35 9.44 -4.56 -5.17
N PHE A 36 9.66 -3.42 -4.52
CA PHE A 36 9.47 -3.25 -3.09
C PHE A 36 8.03 -3.55 -2.65
N ALA A 37 7.03 -2.91 -3.29
CA ALA A 37 5.63 -3.15 -2.96
C ALA A 37 5.22 -4.61 -3.17
N ALA A 38 5.65 -5.22 -4.29
CA ALA A 38 5.35 -6.62 -4.58
C ALA A 38 5.99 -7.59 -3.59
N GLU A 39 7.22 -7.34 -3.15
CA GLU A 39 7.92 -8.16 -2.15
C GLU A 39 7.28 -7.99 -0.77
N HIS A 40 6.96 -6.75 -0.36
CA HIS A 40 6.27 -6.47 0.89
C HIS A 40 4.89 -7.14 0.94
N MET A 41 4.09 -7.04 -0.12
CA MET A 41 2.82 -7.75 -0.23
C MET A 41 2.97 -9.27 -0.21
N LYS A 42 4.04 -9.82 -0.80
CA LYS A 42 4.32 -11.25 -0.79
C LYS A 42 4.72 -11.73 0.62
N SER A 43 5.56 -10.97 1.33
CA SER A 43 5.98 -11.28 2.70
C SER A 43 4.76 -11.39 3.62
N THR A 44 3.97 -10.32 3.71
CA THR A 44 2.81 -10.28 4.61
C THR A 44 1.72 -11.29 4.25
N LYS A 45 1.59 -11.67 2.94
CA LYS A 45 0.75 -12.80 2.54
C LYS A 45 1.24 -14.12 3.14
N THR A 46 2.55 -14.39 3.05
CA THR A 46 3.16 -15.61 3.58
C THR A 46 3.04 -15.65 5.10
N GLU A 47 3.33 -14.54 5.76
CA GLU A 47 3.23 -14.41 7.22
C GLU A 47 1.81 -14.72 7.73
N LEU A 48 0.77 -14.18 7.08
CA LEU A 48 -0.61 -14.52 7.44
C LEU A 48 -0.91 -16.01 7.23
N GLN A 49 -0.48 -16.58 6.11
CA GLN A 49 -0.70 -18.00 5.81
C GLN A 49 -0.02 -18.90 6.87
N ASP A 50 1.23 -18.60 7.22
CA ASP A 50 2.00 -19.34 8.20
C ASP A 50 1.43 -19.19 9.62
N ALA A 51 0.93 -18.00 9.95
CA ALA A 51 0.37 -17.70 11.25
C ALA A 51 -0.93 -18.48 11.57
N VAL A 52 -1.71 -18.85 10.54
CA VAL A 52 -2.97 -19.61 10.71
C VAL A 52 -2.86 -21.08 10.34
N LYS A 53 -1.71 -21.50 9.80
CA LYS A 53 -1.51 -22.88 9.33
C LYS A 53 -1.63 -23.89 10.47
N GLY A 54 -2.51 -24.89 10.27
CA GLY A 54 -2.65 -26.04 11.19
C GLY A 54 -3.36 -25.71 12.51
N LEU A 55 -3.93 -24.52 12.66
CA LEU A 55 -4.70 -24.19 13.85
C LEU A 55 -6.03 -24.95 13.88
N SER A 56 -6.37 -25.49 15.05
CA SER A 56 -7.66 -26.13 15.33
C SER A 56 -8.80 -25.10 15.40
N ALA A 57 -10.04 -25.56 15.29
CA ALA A 57 -11.22 -24.70 15.46
C ALA A 57 -11.23 -23.98 16.81
N ALA A 58 -10.83 -24.66 17.90
CA ALA A 58 -10.71 -24.04 19.21
C ALA A 58 -9.66 -22.91 19.23
N GLN A 59 -8.52 -23.13 18.58
CA GLN A 59 -7.46 -22.12 18.46
C GLN A 59 -7.89 -20.92 17.60
N LEU A 60 -8.62 -21.17 16.52
CA LEU A 60 -9.10 -20.12 15.60
C LEU A 60 -10.13 -19.19 16.27
N THR A 61 -10.97 -19.74 17.15
CA THR A 61 -12.04 -19.00 17.81
C THR A 61 -11.70 -18.49 19.22
N TYR A 62 -10.50 -18.85 19.74
CA TYR A 62 -10.06 -18.40 21.04
C TYR A 62 -9.95 -16.89 21.14
N LYS A 63 -10.42 -16.32 22.25
CA LYS A 63 -10.32 -14.90 22.59
C LYS A 63 -9.63 -14.73 23.94
N ILE A 64 -8.66 -13.84 24.01
CA ILE A 64 -8.02 -13.45 25.28
C ILE A 64 -9.07 -12.87 26.27
N SER A 65 -10.03 -12.10 25.75
CA SER A 65 -11.17 -11.55 26.46
C SER A 65 -12.30 -11.24 25.48
N ALA A 66 -13.51 -11.02 25.98
CA ALA A 66 -14.72 -10.83 25.15
C ALA A 66 -14.62 -9.63 24.17
N ASP A 67 -13.84 -8.61 24.51
CA ASP A 67 -13.61 -7.40 23.72
C ASP A 67 -12.43 -7.52 22.71
N LYS A 68 -11.71 -8.65 22.71
CA LYS A 68 -10.58 -8.90 21.80
C LYS A 68 -11.01 -9.80 20.67
N TRP A 69 -10.37 -9.59 19.53
CA TRP A 69 -10.57 -10.43 18.37
C TRP A 69 -9.84 -11.76 18.51
N SER A 70 -10.47 -12.81 18.03
CA SER A 70 -9.84 -14.12 17.82
C SER A 70 -8.95 -14.11 16.59
N VAL A 71 -8.18 -15.18 16.37
CA VAL A 71 -7.41 -15.38 15.14
C VAL A 71 -8.32 -15.32 13.91
N GLN A 72 -9.46 -16.02 13.94
CA GLN A 72 -10.44 -16.02 12.85
C GLN A 72 -11.00 -14.62 12.56
N GLU A 73 -11.33 -13.86 13.58
CA GLU A 73 -11.84 -12.48 13.43
C GLU A 73 -10.78 -11.54 12.82
N CYS A 74 -9.51 -11.70 13.17
CA CYS A 74 -8.42 -10.97 12.51
C CYS A 74 -8.34 -11.31 11.03
N VAL A 75 -8.47 -12.58 10.64
CA VAL A 75 -8.46 -13.00 9.23
C VAL A 75 -9.64 -12.43 8.46
N TYR A 76 -10.84 -12.45 9.03
CA TYR A 76 -12.02 -11.85 8.40
C TYR A 76 -11.81 -10.36 8.14
N HIS A 77 -11.30 -9.63 9.13
CA HIS A 77 -11.01 -8.22 8.99
C HIS A 77 -9.93 -7.95 7.92
N ILE A 78 -8.84 -8.72 7.89
CA ILE A 78 -7.81 -8.60 6.87
C ILE A 78 -8.41 -8.77 5.48
N ALA A 79 -9.18 -9.83 5.26
CA ALA A 79 -9.71 -10.16 3.93
C ALA A 79 -10.70 -9.10 3.41
N ILE A 80 -11.64 -8.65 4.25
CA ILE A 80 -12.60 -7.61 3.84
C ILE A 80 -11.94 -6.24 3.64
N THR A 81 -10.95 -5.90 4.49
CA THR A 81 -10.24 -4.63 4.38
C THR A 81 -9.36 -4.59 3.14
N GLU A 82 -8.65 -5.67 2.83
CA GLU A 82 -7.87 -5.80 1.59
C GLU A 82 -8.73 -5.49 0.36
N LYS A 83 -9.88 -6.15 0.25
CA LYS A 83 -10.81 -5.97 -0.86
C LYS A 83 -11.35 -4.54 -0.94
N THR A 84 -11.72 -3.98 0.20
CA THR A 84 -12.25 -2.62 0.27
C THR A 84 -11.22 -1.58 -0.15
N LEU A 85 -9.99 -1.67 0.39
CA LEU A 85 -8.92 -0.73 0.05
C LEU A 85 -8.49 -0.85 -1.40
N TRP A 86 -8.45 -2.07 -1.95
CA TRP A 86 -8.14 -2.26 -3.37
C TRP A 86 -9.23 -1.68 -4.28
N THR A 87 -10.50 -1.85 -3.93
CA THR A 87 -11.61 -1.19 -4.63
C THR A 87 -11.50 0.33 -4.62
N MET A 88 -11.04 0.92 -3.51
CA MET A 88 -10.79 2.36 -3.43
C MET A 88 -9.64 2.79 -4.36
N LEU A 89 -8.59 1.98 -4.45
CA LEU A 89 -7.48 2.20 -5.38
C LEU A 89 -7.99 2.19 -6.83
N GLU A 90 -8.72 1.15 -7.23
CA GLU A 90 -9.27 1.04 -8.58
C GLU A 90 -10.21 2.19 -8.92
N ALA A 91 -11.04 2.61 -7.97
CA ALA A 91 -11.91 3.77 -8.14
C ALA A 91 -11.13 5.07 -8.36
N SER A 92 -10.04 5.26 -7.61
CA SER A 92 -9.15 6.42 -7.79
C SER A 92 -8.45 6.40 -9.15
N MET A 93 -7.93 5.24 -9.56
CA MET A 93 -7.31 5.07 -10.88
C MET A 93 -8.29 5.36 -12.01
N LYS A 94 -9.54 4.88 -11.90
CA LYS A 94 -10.61 5.13 -12.87
C LYS A 94 -11.06 6.59 -12.93
N ALA A 95 -11.01 7.30 -11.82
CA ALA A 95 -11.41 8.72 -11.74
C ALA A 95 -10.43 9.65 -12.48
N GLY A 96 -9.22 9.18 -12.77
CA GLY A 96 -8.17 9.95 -13.43
C GLY A 96 -7.22 10.67 -12.46
N PRO A 97 -6.07 11.13 -12.96
CA PRO A 97 -5.05 11.74 -12.15
C PRO A 97 -5.47 13.13 -11.62
N THR A 98 -5.04 13.46 -10.42
CA THR A 98 -5.27 14.75 -9.75
C THR A 98 -3.96 15.26 -9.13
N PRO A 99 -2.93 15.59 -9.96
CA PRO A 99 -1.57 15.88 -9.49
C PRO A 99 -1.49 17.06 -8.51
N GLU A 100 -2.46 17.98 -8.55
CA GLU A 100 -2.57 19.10 -7.61
C GLU A 100 -2.76 18.67 -6.15
N LYS A 101 -3.25 17.44 -5.91
CA LYS A 101 -3.42 16.86 -4.56
C LYS A 101 -2.11 16.35 -3.96
N LYS A 102 -1.04 16.25 -4.72
CA LYS A 102 0.28 15.81 -4.22
C LYS A 102 0.78 16.66 -3.03
N LYS A 103 0.43 17.94 -3.01
CA LYS A 103 0.72 18.85 -1.88
C LYS A 103 0.01 18.49 -0.57
N ASP A 104 -1.05 17.67 -0.64
CA ASP A 104 -1.84 17.27 0.51
C ASP A 104 -1.32 15.99 1.18
N LEU A 105 -0.30 15.36 0.59
CA LEU A 105 0.40 14.23 1.19
C LEU A 105 1.14 14.68 2.45
N LYS A 106 0.91 13.96 3.55
CA LYS A 106 1.51 14.27 4.87
C LYS A 106 2.58 13.29 5.29
N PHE A 107 2.71 12.18 4.58
CA PHE A 107 3.56 11.07 4.98
C PHE A 107 4.47 10.64 3.83
N THR A 108 5.71 10.26 4.16
CA THR A 108 6.56 9.48 3.26
C THR A 108 6.07 8.03 3.19
N ASP A 109 6.56 7.27 2.22
CA ASP A 109 6.23 5.85 2.08
C ASP A 109 6.59 5.05 3.34
N GLU A 110 7.79 5.31 3.90
CA GLU A 110 8.26 4.67 5.13
C GLU A 110 7.40 5.06 6.34
N GLN A 111 6.95 6.31 6.41
CA GLN A 111 6.07 6.76 7.48
C GLN A 111 4.69 6.09 7.41
N VAL A 112 4.16 5.82 6.21
CA VAL A 112 2.92 5.04 6.03
C VAL A 112 3.11 3.63 6.58
N ILE A 113 4.17 2.93 6.17
CA ILE A 113 4.48 1.58 6.64
C ILE A 113 4.58 1.56 8.16
N LYS A 114 5.50 2.36 8.73
CA LYS A 114 5.75 2.42 10.17
C LYS A 114 4.49 2.73 10.98
N ARG A 115 3.66 3.67 10.50
CA ARG A 115 2.41 4.05 11.16
C ARG A 115 1.42 2.88 11.23
N LEU A 116 1.31 2.10 10.17
CA LEU A 116 0.38 0.97 10.10
C LEU A 116 0.86 -0.22 10.93
N GLU A 117 2.15 -0.52 10.90
CA GLU A 117 2.75 -1.65 11.63
C GLU A 117 2.88 -1.38 13.13
N ASP A 118 2.90 -0.10 13.55
CA ASP A 118 2.94 0.27 14.97
C ASP A 118 1.63 -0.09 15.69
N ARG A 119 1.71 -1.07 16.59
CA ARG A 119 0.58 -1.53 17.42
C ARG A 119 0.49 -0.89 18.80
N THR A 120 1.34 0.07 19.12
CA THR A 120 1.28 0.79 20.41
C THR A 120 -0.02 1.58 20.54
N ASN A 121 -0.54 2.12 19.43
CA ASN A 121 -1.79 2.82 19.37
C ASN A 121 -2.89 1.94 18.76
N LYS A 122 -3.93 1.62 19.54
CA LYS A 122 -5.10 0.90 19.05
C LYS A 122 -6.00 1.85 18.26
N VAL A 123 -6.41 1.40 17.08
CA VAL A 123 -7.35 2.14 16.22
C VAL A 123 -8.65 1.34 16.15
N LYS A 124 -9.78 2.01 16.39
CA LYS A 124 -11.10 1.40 16.18
C LYS A 124 -11.37 1.36 14.67
N THR A 125 -11.75 0.17 14.19
CA THR A 125 -12.16 0.02 12.78
C THR A 125 -13.56 0.58 12.54
N SER A 126 -13.89 0.88 11.29
CA SER A 126 -15.24 1.29 10.91
C SER A 126 -16.21 0.10 10.93
N PRO A 127 -17.50 0.31 11.26
CA PRO A 127 -18.46 -0.79 11.36
C PRO A 127 -18.52 -1.75 10.17
N PRO A 128 -18.46 -1.30 8.89
CA PRO A 128 -18.48 -2.23 7.76
C PRO A 128 -17.28 -3.19 7.68
N LEU A 129 -16.17 -2.86 8.36
CA LEU A 129 -14.94 -3.66 8.39
C LEU A 129 -14.79 -4.45 9.69
N GLU A 130 -15.75 -4.37 10.62
CA GLU A 130 -15.74 -5.17 11.84
C GLU A 130 -15.98 -6.65 11.51
N PRO A 131 -15.27 -7.60 12.18
CA PRO A 131 -15.36 -9.03 11.87
C PRO A 131 -16.77 -9.62 11.89
N GLN A 132 -17.63 -9.13 12.81
CA GLN A 132 -19.02 -9.57 12.91
C GLN A 132 -19.87 -9.19 11.69
N ASN A 133 -19.46 -8.20 10.91
CA ASN A 133 -20.14 -7.75 9.70
C ASN A 133 -19.54 -8.35 8.42
N THR A 134 -18.64 -9.34 8.57
CA THR A 134 -18.01 -10.01 7.43
C THR A 134 -19.02 -10.82 6.61
N PRO A 135 -18.89 -10.85 5.27
CA PRO A 135 -19.69 -11.73 4.43
C PRO A 135 -19.22 -13.20 4.46
N TYR A 136 -18.01 -13.46 4.99
CA TYR A 136 -17.41 -14.79 4.98
C TYR A 136 -18.06 -15.73 5.98
N LYS A 137 -18.37 -16.97 5.53
CA LYS A 137 -18.98 -18.01 6.33
C LYS A 137 -17.95 -18.90 7.03
N SER A 138 -16.70 -18.88 6.59
CA SER A 138 -15.59 -19.65 7.17
C SER A 138 -14.26 -18.93 6.98
N ILE A 139 -13.28 -19.30 7.81
CA ILE A 139 -11.92 -18.82 7.67
C ILE A 139 -11.30 -19.26 6.34
N ASP A 140 -11.64 -20.43 5.83
CA ASP A 140 -11.14 -20.94 4.56
C ASP A 140 -11.63 -20.07 3.39
N GLU A 141 -12.90 -19.66 3.42
CA GLU A 141 -13.46 -18.74 2.44
C GLU A 141 -12.72 -17.40 2.44
N ALA A 142 -12.55 -16.79 3.62
CA ALA A 142 -11.81 -15.53 3.78
C ALA A 142 -10.35 -15.65 3.33
N MET A 143 -9.67 -16.72 3.72
CA MET A 143 -8.28 -16.97 3.33
C MET A 143 -8.12 -17.23 1.83
N ASN A 144 -9.09 -17.89 1.19
CA ASN A 144 -9.06 -18.12 -0.25
C ASN A 144 -9.28 -16.82 -1.02
N ASP A 145 -10.24 -15.98 -0.63
CA ASP A 145 -10.48 -14.67 -1.23
C ASP A 145 -9.25 -13.76 -1.06
N PHE A 146 -8.71 -13.66 0.17
CA PHE A 146 -7.48 -12.94 0.44
C PHE A 146 -6.30 -13.42 -0.43
N LYS A 147 -6.05 -14.73 -0.50
CA LYS A 147 -4.93 -15.29 -1.30
C LYS A 147 -5.07 -14.99 -2.76
N ALA A 148 -6.28 -15.11 -3.31
CA ALA A 148 -6.57 -14.84 -4.71
C ALA A 148 -6.37 -13.35 -5.02
N GLY A 149 -7.00 -12.46 -4.26
CA GLY A 149 -6.86 -11.01 -4.40
C GLY A 149 -5.41 -10.56 -4.29
N ARG A 150 -4.71 -10.92 -3.19
CA ARG A 150 -3.31 -10.55 -2.98
C ARG A 150 -2.39 -11.06 -4.11
N THR A 151 -2.65 -12.23 -4.66
CA THR A 151 -1.87 -12.75 -5.80
C THR A 151 -2.10 -11.91 -7.06
N ALA A 152 -3.33 -11.51 -7.33
CA ALA A 152 -3.68 -10.63 -8.45
C ALA A 152 -3.04 -9.24 -8.27
N HIS A 153 -3.12 -8.66 -7.08
CA HIS A 153 -2.52 -7.35 -6.74
C HIS A 153 -1.01 -7.35 -6.94
N ILE A 154 -0.29 -8.38 -6.46
CA ILE A 154 1.16 -8.54 -6.66
C ILE A 154 1.50 -8.62 -8.15
N LYS A 155 0.73 -9.39 -8.93
CA LYS A 155 0.93 -9.50 -10.38
C LYS A 155 0.74 -8.15 -11.07
N TYR A 156 -0.33 -7.44 -10.71
CA TYR A 156 -0.66 -6.13 -11.26
C TYR A 156 0.44 -5.10 -10.97
N ILE A 157 0.88 -4.96 -9.71
CA ILE A 157 1.92 -4.00 -9.33
C ILE A 157 3.24 -4.29 -10.05
N LYS A 158 3.61 -5.54 -10.24
CA LYS A 158 4.84 -5.90 -10.98
C LYS A 158 4.80 -5.48 -12.43
N ALA A 159 3.63 -5.50 -13.07
CA ALA A 159 3.46 -5.32 -14.51
C ALA A 159 2.97 -3.93 -14.90
N THR A 160 2.36 -3.18 -13.98
CA THR A 160 1.69 -1.92 -14.31
C THR A 160 2.66 -0.85 -14.79
N SER A 161 2.21 -0.08 -15.78
CA SER A 161 2.81 1.17 -16.23
C SER A 161 1.93 2.38 -15.89
N GLU A 162 0.90 2.20 -15.06
CA GLU A 162 -0.01 3.27 -14.68
C GLU A 162 0.60 4.20 -13.65
N ASP A 163 0.11 5.42 -13.63
CA ASP A 163 0.57 6.50 -12.76
C ASP A 163 -0.09 6.42 -11.37
N PHE A 164 0.51 5.65 -10.46
CA PHE A 164 0.02 5.53 -9.09
C PHE A 164 0.30 6.77 -8.22
N ARG A 165 1.25 7.62 -8.63
CA ARG A 165 1.71 8.74 -7.83
C ARG A 165 0.88 10.01 -7.99
N ASN A 166 0.04 10.09 -9.03
CA ASN A 166 -0.90 11.21 -9.25
C ASN A 166 -2.38 10.81 -9.07
N HIS A 167 -2.64 9.63 -8.51
CA HIS A 167 -3.97 9.20 -8.10
C HIS A 167 -4.03 9.10 -6.58
N PHE A 168 -5.07 9.67 -5.96
CA PHE A 168 -5.10 9.86 -4.52
C PHE A 168 -6.38 9.33 -3.88
N VAL A 169 -6.24 8.84 -2.66
CA VAL A 169 -7.35 8.35 -1.83
C VAL A 169 -7.31 9.06 -0.48
N GLN A 170 -8.46 9.59 -0.05
CA GLN A 170 -8.60 10.18 1.27
C GLN A 170 -8.82 9.08 2.31
N MET A 171 -7.88 8.97 3.25
CA MET A 171 -7.99 8.11 4.42
C MET A 171 -8.34 8.94 5.66
N PRO A 172 -8.86 8.34 6.75
CA PRO A 172 -9.21 9.08 7.98
C PRO A 172 -8.04 9.86 8.59
N PHE A 173 -6.80 9.41 8.37
CA PHE A 173 -5.59 10.03 8.91
C PHE A 173 -4.85 10.94 7.92
N GLY A 174 -5.29 11.05 6.68
CA GLY A 174 -4.70 11.91 5.66
C GLY A 174 -4.84 11.38 4.24
N MET A 175 -4.39 12.15 3.28
CA MET A 175 -4.33 11.78 1.87
C MET A 175 -3.17 10.80 1.64
N LEU A 176 -3.40 9.76 0.84
CA LEU A 176 -2.38 8.85 0.31
C LEU A 176 -2.44 8.83 -1.21
N ASP A 177 -1.30 8.71 -1.88
CA ASP A 177 -1.30 8.29 -3.28
C ASP A 177 -1.58 6.78 -3.41
N CYS A 178 -1.89 6.30 -4.62
CA CYS A 178 -2.22 4.89 -4.83
C CYS A 178 -1.06 3.94 -4.55
N TYR A 179 0.19 4.38 -4.68
CA TYR A 179 1.34 3.57 -4.26
C TYR A 179 1.41 3.45 -2.74
N GLN A 180 1.24 4.55 -2.02
CA GLN A 180 1.15 4.54 -0.55
C GLN A 180 -0.02 3.69 -0.06
N LEU A 181 -1.15 3.68 -0.79
CA LEU A 181 -2.27 2.80 -0.47
C LEU A 181 -1.91 1.31 -0.64
N CYS A 182 -1.10 0.95 -1.66
CA CYS A 182 -0.56 -0.41 -1.76
C CYS A 182 0.30 -0.80 -0.56
N LEU A 183 1.17 0.10 -0.11
CA LEU A 183 1.99 -0.12 1.09
C LEU A 183 1.12 -0.23 2.34
N MET A 184 0.12 0.63 2.47
CA MET A 184 -0.86 0.56 3.56
C MET A 184 -1.57 -0.80 3.62
N ILE A 185 -2.07 -1.30 2.48
CA ILE A 185 -2.74 -2.61 2.38
C ILE A 185 -1.83 -3.72 2.91
N SER A 186 -0.56 -3.70 2.52
CA SER A 186 0.42 -4.69 2.95
C SER A 186 0.74 -4.58 4.44
N SER A 187 1.05 -3.37 4.93
CA SER A 187 1.38 -3.12 6.35
C SER A 187 0.18 -3.33 7.28
N HIS A 188 -1.05 -3.13 6.77
CA HIS A 188 -2.27 -3.45 7.51
C HIS A 188 -2.38 -4.97 7.77
N THR A 189 -1.99 -5.80 6.80
CA THR A 189 -1.92 -7.25 7.00
C THR A 189 -0.90 -7.60 8.07
N ASP A 190 0.32 -7.04 8.03
CA ASP A 190 1.35 -7.25 9.06
C ASP A 190 0.84 -6.85 10.44
N ARG A 191 0.23 -5.66 10.57
CA ARG A 191 -0.37 -5.21 11.83
C ARG A 191 -1.29 -6.25 12.46
N HIS A 192 -2.13 -6.91 11.65
CA HIS A 192 -3.08 -7.90 12.15
C HIS A 192 -2.47 -9.30 12.30
N VAL A 193 -1.39 -9.62 11.57
CA VAL A 193 -0.55 -10.79 11.85
C VAL A 193 0.11 -10.66 13.23
N GLN A 194 0.63 -9.49 13.57
CA GLN A 194 1.12 -9.23 14.92
C GLN A 194 0.01 -9.43 15.96
N GLN A 195 -1.21 -8.92 15.69
CA GLN A 195 -2.36 -9.07 16.61
C GLN A 195 -2.74 -10.53 16.84
N LEU A 196 -2.86 -11.34 15.81
CA LEU A 196 -3.20 -12.74 15.97
C LEU A 196 -2.06 -13.54 16.64
N ASN A 197 -0.80 -13.13 16.47
CA ASN A 197 0.32 -13.71 17.20
C ASN A 197 0.29 -13.34 18.70
N GLU A 198 -0.20 -12.14 19.06
CA GLU A 198 -0.50 -11.79 20.47
C GLU A 198 -1.55 -12.74 21.06
N VAL A 199 -2.61 -13.09 20.28
CA VAL A 199 -3.63 -14.07 20.72
C VAL A 199 -3.02 -15.44 20.93
N LYS A 200 -2.16 -15.91 20.02
CA LYS A 200 -1.47 -17.21 20.09
C LYS A 200 -0.48 -17.31 21.24
N ALA A 201 0.08 -16.17 21.67
CA ALA A 201 1.02 -16.11 22.79
C ALA A 201 0.35 -16.05 24.17
N ASP A 202 -0.98 -15.95 24.21
CA ASP A 202 -1.71 -15.93 25.47
C ASP A 202 -1.60 -17.25 26.22
N PHE A 203 -1.47 -17.17 27.56
CA PHE A 203 -1.34 -18.38 28.42
C PHE A 203 -2.53 -19.34 28.30
N GLY A 204 -3.73 -18.82 28.08
CA GLY A 204 -4.96 -19.60 27.91
C GLY A 204 -5.18 -20.13 26.49
N PHE A 205 -4.26 -19.87 25.53
CA PHE A 205 -4.43 -20.33 24.15
C PHE A 205 -4.46 -21.87 24.09
N PRO A 206 -5.47 -22.48 23.43
CA PRO A 206 -5.62 -23.95 23.40
C PRO A 206 -4.38 -24.64 22.80
N LYS A 207 -4.00 -25.78 23.39
CA LYS A 207 -2.88 -26.62 22.93
C LYS A 207 -3.32 -27.57 21.82
#